data_231ec2e13e82cd350a84268b06a54721
#
_entry.id   231ec2e13e82cd350a84268b06a54721
#
_cell.length_a   1.000
_cell.length_b   1.000
_cell.length_c   1.000
_cell.angle_alpha   90.00
_cell.angle_beta   90.00
_cell.angle_gamma   90.00
#
_symmetry.space_group_name_H-M   'P 1'
#
loop_
_entity.id
_entity.type
_entity.pdbx_description
1 polymer ?
#
loop_
_entity_poly.entity_id
_entity_poly.type
_entity_poly.pdbx_seq_one_letter_code
_entity_poly.pdbx_strand_id
1 'polypeptide(L)'
;MNVMKKYIIALSLCIAGMVMYFTLSNRESHTTLYNGPYHDPVAPEMRAERDQYLARLHRLMEEGKWAEADLLCDTLLRRFPQSPISFMTAGITSYKLNDSAQMRQRLTKANEILDSLILEHNDSRDMMNNLAVIRSLHGKDAAEDALERYMERGLNTLDTMHLEIYRHWVYDAENPLFQIFDCPNTETCPHK
;
A
#
# COMPACT_ATOMS: atom_id res chain seq x y z
N MET A 1 21.54 33.82 41.87
CA MET A 1 20.55 33.13 41.05
C MET A 1 20.29 31.79 41.70
N ASN A 2 19.03 31.53 42.11
CA ASN A 2 18.65 30.42 42.98
C ASN A 2 18.87 29.09 42.26
N VAL A 3 19.45 28.08 42.90
CA VAL A 3 19.80 26.77 42.35
C VAL A 3 18.60 26.15 41.62
N MET A 4 17.40 26.31 42.20
CA MET A 4 16.15 25.85 41.62
C MET A 4 15.81 26.44 40.24
N LYS A 5 16.15 27.76 40.01
CA LYS A 5 15.95 28.39 38.70
C LYS A 5 16.87 27.82 37.62
N LYS A 6 18.11 27.40 37.98
CA LYS A 6 19.03 26.73 37.05
C LYS A 6 18.51 25.36 36.59
N TYR A 7 17.92 24.58 37.50
CA TYR A 7 17.33 23.27 37.16
C TYR A 7 16.08 23.40 36.27
N ILE A 8 15.22 24.41 36.53
CA ILE A 8 14.04 24.67 35.71
C ILE A 8 14.43 25.07 34.29
N ILE A 9 15.45 25.92 34.13
CA ILE A 9 15.94 26.32 32.79
C ILE A 9 16.56 25.13 32.05
N ALA A 10 17.37 24.30 32.73
CA ALA A 10 17.97 23.11 32.12
C ALA A 10 16.91 22.12 31.69
N LEU A 11 15.89 21.85 32.52
CA LEU A 11 14.79 20.95 32.19
C LEU A 11 13.95 21.45 31.00
N SER A 12 13.68 22.78 30.95
CA SER A 12 12.94 23.39 29.83
C SER A 12 13.71 23.30 28.52
N LEU A 13 15.05 23.43 28.54
CA LEU A 13 15.91 23.27 27.36
C LEU A 13 15.95 21.80 26.88
N CYS A 14 15.99 20.84 27.82
CA CYS A 14 15.91 19.40 27.46
C CYS A 14 14.57 19.04 26.84
N ILE A 15 13.46 19.53 27.38
CA ILE A 15 12.12 19.30 26.83
C ILE A 15 11.98 19.95 25.44
N ALA A 16 12.44 21.20 25.28
CA ALA A 16 12.43 21.88 23.99
C ALA A 16 13.30 21.14 22.95
N GLY A 17 14.48 20.64 23.37
CA GLY A 17 15.35 19.81 22.51
C GLY A 17 14.70 18.49 22.09
N MET A 18 14.02 17.78 23.02
CA MET A 18 13.26 16.57 22.71
C MET A 18 12.10 16.84 21.76
N VAL A 19 11.31 17.88 21.98
CA VAL A 19 10.20 18.26 21.09
C VAL A 19 10.73 18.62 19.71
N MET A 20 11.84 19.35 19.64
CA MET A 20 12.46 19.72 18.36
C MET A 20 13.05 18.51 17.64
N TYR A 21 13.66 17.58 18.37
CA TYR A 21 14.14 16.30 17.81
C TYR A 21 12.99 15.45 17.28
N PHE A 22 11.90 15.30 18.03
CA PHE A 22 10.71 14.55 17.58
C PHE A 22 10.02 15.21 16.39
N THR A 23 9.94 16.55 16.34
CA THR A 23 9.32 17.24 15.20
C THR A 23 10.20 17.21 13.96
N LEU A 24 11.51 17.27 14.08
CA LEU A 24 12.46 17.15 12.97
C LEU A 24 12.55 15.70 12.49
N SER A 25 12.67 14.74 13.40
CA SER A 25 12.68 13.31 13.08
C SER A 25 11.38 12.86 12.41
N ASN A 26 10.21 13.31 12.89
CA ASN A 26 8.94 13.05 12.21
C ASN A 26 8.82 13.75 10.85
N ARG A 27 9.45 14.91 10.66
CA ARG A 27 9.45 15.59 9.36
C ARG A 27 10.32 14.87 8.33
N GLU A 28 11.46 14.34 8.75
CA GLU A 28 12.34 13.57 7.87
C GLU A 28 11.78 12.18 7.56
N SER A 29 11.17 11.50 8.53
CA SER A 29 10.59 10.18 8.32
C SER A 29 9.35 10.17 7.41
N HIS A 30 8.59 11.27 7.36
CA HIS A 30 7.44 11.37 6.45
C HIS A 30 7.81 11.78 5.02
N THR A 31 8.99 12.37 4.79
CA THR A 31 9.39 12.86 3.45
C THR A 31 10.22 11.85 2.66
N THR A 32 10.86 10.89 3.28
CA THR A 32 11.73 9.92 2.58
C THR A 32 11.00 8.69 2.05
N LEU A 33 9.80 8.37 2.55
CA LEU A 33 9.01 7.21 2.12
C LEU A 33 8.37 7.35 0.73
N TYR A 34 8.23 8.56 0.17
CA TYR A 34 7.42 8.82 -1.01
C TYR A 34 8.08 9.74 -2.06
N ASN A 35 9.38 10.01 -1.94
CA ASN A 35 10.05 11.01 -2.79
C ASN A 35 10.72 10.46 -4.07
N GLY A 36 10.52 9.21 -4.42
CA GLY A 36 10.78 8.76 -5.80
C GLY A 36 9.60 9.17 -6.70
N PRO A 37 9.85 9.60 -7.94
CA PRO A 37 8.74 9.82 -8.87
C PRO A 37 8.00 8.49 -9.04
N TYR A 38 6.70 8.46 -8.68
CA TYR A 38 5.86 7.29 -8.94
C TYR A 38 5.77 7.05 -10.44
N HIS A 39 6.27 5.92 -10.88
CA HIS A 39 6.20 5.49 -12.27
C HIS A 39 4.85 4.83 -12.54
N ASP A 40 3.82 5.68 -12.76
CA ASP A 40 2.51 5.20 -13.17
C ASP A 40 2.59 4.68 -14.62
N PRO A 41 2.36 3.38 -14.87
CA PRO A 41 2.45 2.79 -16.20
C PRO A 41 1.36 3.26 -17.15
N VAL A 42 0.32 3.93 -16.63
CA VAL A 42 -0.75 4.53 -17.44
C VAL A 42 -0.27 5.87 -17.98
N ALA A 43 -0.45 6.09 -19.29
CA ALA A 43 -0.10 7.34 -19.95
C ALA A 43 -0.71 8.56 -19.23
N PRO A 44 0.04 9.64 -19.02
CA PRO A 44 -0.38 10.78 -18.20
C PRO A 44 -1.77 11.34 -18.55
N GLU A 45 -2.10 11.42 -19.84
CA GLU A 45 -3.37 11.91 -20.35
C GLU A 45 -4.57 11.01 -20.01
N MET A 46 -4.31 9.73 -19.70
CA MET A 46 -5.35 8.76 -19.36
C MET A 46 -5.53 8.57 -17.85
N ARG A 47 -4.62 9.10 -17.03
CA ARG A 47 -4.63 8.89 -15.57
C ARG A 47 -5.88 9.43 -14.91
N ALA A 48 -6.29 10.65 -15.28
CA ALA A 48 -7.48 11.28 -14.72
C ALA A 48 -8.76 10.46 -15.03
N GLU A 49 -8.84 9.89 -16.23
CA GLU A 49 -9.95 9.01 -16.61
C GLU A 49 -9.94 7.73 -15.79
N ARG A 50 -8.78 7.05 -15.66
CA ARG A 50 -8.62 5.86 -14.81
C ARG A 50 -9.06 6.13 -13.38
N ASP A 51 -8.62 7.24 -12.80
CA ASP A 51 -8.89 7.58 -11.39
C ASP A 51 -10.39 7.84 -11.17
N GLN A 52 -11.11 8.38 -12.15
CA GLN A 52 -12.56 8.49 -12.11
C GLN A 52 -13.25 7.12 -12.10
N TYR A 53 -12.77 6.17 -12.92
CA TYR A 53 -13.27 4.79 -12.92
C TYR A 53 -13.00 4.12 -11.57
N LEU A 54 -11.80 4.25 -11.02
CA LEU A 54 -11.44 3.70 -9.72
C LEU A 54 -12.30 4.30 -8.60
N ALA A 55 -12.49 5.60 -8.58
CA ALA A 55 -13.34 6.27 -7.58
C ALA A 55 -14.81 5.80 -7.64
N ARG A 56 -15.33 5.59 -8.85
CA ARG A 56 -16.67 5.03 -9.02
C ARG A 56 -16.74 3.57 -8.56
N LEU A 57 -15.72 2.78 -8.89
CA LEU A 57 -15.61 1.40 -8.48
C LEU A 57 -15.56 1.26 -6.96
N HIS A 58 -14.72 2.03 -6.27
CA HIS A 58 -14.63 2.05 -4.81
C HIS A 58 -15.98 2.38 -4.17
N ARG A 59 -16.71 3.36 -4.70
CA ARG A 59 -18.06 3.69 -4.21
C ARG A 59 -19.03 2.52 -4.32
N LEU A 60 -19.04 1.81 -5.44
CA LEU A 60 -19.87 0.62 -5.62
C LEU A 60 -19.49 -0.49 -4.63
N MET A 61 -18.19 -0.65 -4.37
CA MET A 61 -17.69 -1.63 -3.40
C MET A 61 -18.07 -1.26 -1.96
N GLU A 62 -17.97 0.02 -1.57
CA GLU A 62 -18.41 0.54 -0.28
C GLU A 62 -19.93 0.38 -0.07
N GLU A 63 -20.70 0.51 -1.14
CA GLU A 63 -22.15 0.29 -1.14
C GLU A 63 -22.53 -1.21 -1.18
N GLY A 64 -21.55 -2.13 -1.26
CA GLY A 64 -21.76 -3.57 -1.37
C GLY A 64 -22.34 -4.03 -2.72
N LYS A 65 -22.30 -3.18 -3.75
CA LYS A 65 -22.82 -3.45 -5.10
C LYS A 65 -21.80 -4.22 -5.95
N TRP A 66 -21.39 -5.38 -5.46
CA TRP A 66 -20.29 -6.16 -6.03
C TRP A 66 -20.51 -6.58 -7.49
N ALA A 67 -21.73 -6.93 -7.87
CA ALA A 67 -22.04 -7.31 -9.27
C ALA A 67 -21.92 -6.11 -10.23
N GLU A 68 -22.36 -4.91 -9.82
CA GLU A 68 -22.18 -3.69 -10.62
C GLU A 68 -20.71 -3.28 -10.67
N ALA A 69 -19.99 -3.45 -9.56
CA ALA A 69 -18.56 -3.23 -9.48
C ALA A 69 -17.80 -4.11 -10.47
N ASP A 70 -18.15 -5.38 -10.57
CA ASP A 70 -17.50 -6.33 -11.49
C ASP A 70 -17.70 -5.98 -12.98
N LEU A 71 -18.89 -5.56 -13.37
CA LEU A 71 -19.13 -5.05 -14.72
C LEU A 71 -18.28 -3.80 -15.03
N LEU A 72 -18.07 -2.95 -14.03
CA LEU A 72 -17.20 -1.79 -14.17
C LEU A 72 -15.72 -2.19 -14.26
N CYS A 73 -15.31 -3.24 -13.54
CA CYS A 73 -13.95 -3.81 -13.61
C CYS A 73 -13.62 -4.23 -15.04
N ASP A 74 -14.49 -4.94 -15.73
CA ASP A 74 -14.24 -5.38 -17.11
C ASP A 74 -13.98 -4.20 -18.06
N THR A 75 -14.68 -3.09 -17.85
CA THR A 75 -14.44 -1.87 -18.62
C THR A 75 -13.10 -1.25 -18.26
N LEU A 76 -12.79 -1.15 -16.96
CA LEU A 76 -11.55 -0.60 -16.43
C LEU A 76 -10.33 -1.37 -16.96
N LEU A 77 -10.36 -2.71 -16.91
CA LEU A 77 -9.26 -3.57 -17.34
C LEU A 77 -9.02 -3.51 -18.86
N ARG A 78 -10.08 -3.41 -19.66
CA ARG A 78 -9.93 -3.21 -21.11
C ARG A 78 -9.35 -1.84 -21.45
N ARG A 79 -9.70 -0.81 -20.69
CA ARG A 79 -9.28 0.56 -20.93
C ARG A 79 -7.86 0.85 -20.47
N PHE A 80 -7.46 0.21 -19.34
CA PHE A 80 -6.17 0.45 -18.68
C PHE A 80 -5.43 -0.88 -18.40
N PRO A 81 -5.05 -1.63 -19.44
CA PRO A 81 -4.46 -2.95 -19.30
C PRO A 81 -3.06 -2.96 -18.65
N GLN A 82 -2.42 -1.79 -18.51
CA GLN A 82 -1.12 -1.65 -17.84
C GLN A 82 -1.24 -1.25 -16.36
N SER A 83 -2.44 -1.00 -15.85
CA SER A 83 -2.66 -0.51 -14.48
C SER A 83 -2.72 -1.65 -13.47
N PRO A 84 -1.69 -1.92 -12.65
CA PRO A 84 -1.73 -2.99 -11.67
C PRO A 84 -2.84 -2.76 -10.63
N ILE A 85 -3.06 -1.50 -10.22
CA ILE A 85 -4.10 -1.16 -9.25
C ILE A 85 -5.51 -1.50 -9.76
N SER A 86 -5.73 -1.39 -11.08
CA SER A 86 -7.00 -1.80 -11.69
C SER A 86 -7.22 -3.30 -11.58
N PHE A 87 -6.18 -4.10 -11.80
CA PHE A 87 -6.25 -5.55 -11.65
C PHE A 87 -6.37 -5.98 -10.19
N MET A 88 -5.68 -5.31 -9.26
CA MET A 88 -5.80 -5.57 -7.82
C MET A 88 -7.24 -5.31 -7.34
N THR A 89 -7.80 -4.16 -7.69
CA THR A 89 -9.18 -3.79 -7.30
C THR A 89 -10.21 -4.75 -7.91
N ALA A 90 -10.00 -5.15 -9.17
CA ALA A 90 -10.84 -6.16 -9.82
C ALA A 90 -10.70 -7.55 -9.15
N GLY A 91 -9.51 -7.91 -8.69
CA GLY A 91 -9.26 -9.13 -7.91
C GLY A 91 -10.04 -9.15 -6.59
N ILE A 92 -10.06 -8.02 -5.87
CA ILE A 92 -10.87 -7.86 -4.65
C ILE A 92 -12.37 -8.05 -4.96
N THR A 93 -12.85 -7.46 -6.04
CA THR A 93 -14.26 -7.60 -6.46
C THR A 93 -14.62 -9.05 -6.74
N SER A 94 -13.76 -9.80 -7.47
CA SER A 94 -13.95 -11.23 -7.72
C SER A 94 -13.96 -12.04 -6.42
N TYR A 95 -13.06 -11.73 -5.48
CA TYR A 95 -13.03 -12.36 -4.16
C TYR A 95 -14.35 -12.20 -3.41
N LYS A 96 -14.92 -11.00 -3.39
CA LYS A 96 -16.21 -10.71 -2.74
C LYS A 96 -17.40 -11.39 -3.43
N LEU A 97 -17.28 -11.68 -4.71
CA LEU A 97 -18.26 -12.47 -5.47
C LEU A 97 -18.05 -13.99 -5.35
N ASN A 98 -17.05 -14.45 -4.58
CA ASN A 98 -16.63 -15.84 -4.46
C ASN A 98 -16.18 -16.46 -5.79
N ASP A 99 -15.73 -15.65 -6.75
CA ASP A 99 -15.13 -16.12 -8.02
C ASP A 99 -13.61 -16.25 -7.86
N SER A 100 -13.19 -17.36 -7.29
CA SER A 100 -11.75 -17.63 -7.06
C SER A 100 -10.95 -17.79 -8.35
N ALA A 101 -11.57 -18.23 -9.45
CA ALA A 101 -10.88 -18.38 -10.72
C ALA A 101 -10.56 -17.01 -11.33
N GLN A 102 -11.54 -16.13 -11.39
CA GLN A 102 -11.38 -14.78 -11.90
C GLN A 102 -10.47 -13.94 -10.98
N MET A 103 -10.59 -14.09 -9.65
CA MET A 103 -9.68 -13.47 -8.69
C MET A 103 -8.23 -13.82 -9.00
N ARG A 104 -7.92 -15.13 -9.12
CA ARG A 104 -6.57 -15.59 -9.44
C ARG A 104 -6.06 -15.02 -10.76
N GLN A 105 -6.87 -15.07 -11.82
CA GLN A 105 -6.50 -14.52 -13.12
C GLN A 105 -6.15 -13.04 -13.05
N ARG A 106 -6.97 -12.23 -12.38
CA ARG A 106 -6.79 -10.79 -12.24
C ARG A 106 -5.55 -10.46 -11.40
N LEU A 107 -5.37 -11.16 -10.26
CA LEU A 107 -4.21 -10.94 -9.40
C LEU A 107 -2.91 -11.44 -10.04
N THR A 108 -2.92 -12.54 -10.79
CA THR A 108 -1.74 -12.97 -11.56
C THR A 108 -1.32 -11.89 -12.54
N LYS A 109 -2.28 -11.24 -13.22
CA LYS A 109 -1.96 -10.14 -14.13
C LYS A 109 -1.42 -8.92 -13.41
N ALA A 110 -1.94 -8.59 -12.22
CA ALA A 110 -1.37 -7.53 -11.37
C ALA A 110 0.09 -7.85 -10.99
N ASN A 111 0.37 -9.10 -10.58
CA ASN A 111 1.73 -9.54 -10.24
C ASN A 111 2.70 -9.39 -11.41
N GLU A 112 2.33 -9.84 -12.62
CA GLU A 112 3.17 -9.71 -13.82
C GLU A 112 3.54 -8.25 -14.11
N ILE A 113 2.57 -7.33 -14.01
CA ILE A 113 2.80 -5.90 -14.25
C ILE A 113 3.71 -5.32 -13.16
N LEU A 114 3.43 -5.63 -11.89
CA LEU A 114 4.21 -5.15 -10.75
C LEU A 114 5.66 -5.68 -10.81
N ASP A 115 5.87 -6.95 -11.14
CA ASP A 115 7.22 -7.51 -11.31
C ASP A 115 8.02 -6.75 -12.38
N SER A 116 7.37 -6.40 -13.52
CA SER A 116 8.02 -5.61 -14.56
C SER A 116 8.39 -4.20 -14.07
N LEU A 117 7.48 -3.52 -13.40
CA LEU A 117 7.71 -2.18 -12.85
C LEU A 117 8.82 -2.17 -11.78
N ILE A 118 8.85 -3.19 -10.92
CA ILE A 118 9.89 -3.33 -9.90
C ILE A 118 11.26 -3.55 -10.55
N LEU A 119 11.33 -4.32 -11.63
CA LEU A 119 12.59 -4.56 -12.37
C LEU A 119 13.10 -3.27 -13.02
N GLU A 120 12.20 -2.43 -13.54
CA GLU A 120 12.56 -1.20 -14.25
C GLU A 120 12.89 -0.04 -13.30
N HIS A 121 12.10 0.12 -12.23
CA HIS A 121 12.10 1.34 -11.42
C HIS A 121 12.49 1.13 -9.95
N ASN A 122 12.46 -0.10 -9.44
CA ASN A 122 12.78 -0.45 -8.05
C ASN A 122 11.95 0.37 -7.02
N ASP A 123 10.66 0.66 -7.34
CA ASP A 123 9.77 1.45 -6.49
C ASP A 123 9.26 0.61 -5.31
N SER A 124 9.45 1.11 -4.10
CA SER A 124 9.01 0.43 -2.87
C SER A 124 7.50 0.25 -2.79
N ARG A 125 6.72 1.12 -3.41
CA ARG A 125 5.25 1.05 -3.46
C ARG A 125 4.78 -0.12 -4.31
N ASP A 126 5.43 -0.32 -5.47
CA ASP A 126 5.14 -1.45 -6.34
C ASP A 126 5.53 -2.76 -5.67
N MET A 127 6.65 -2.79 -4.93
CA MET A 127 7.04 -3.95 -4.11
C MET A 127 5.99 -4.27 -3.04
N MET A 128 5.48 -3.27 -2.31
CA MET A 128 4.41 -3.46 -1.32
C MET A 128 3.14 -4.05 -1.93
N ASN A 129 2.70 -3.43 -3.02
CA ASN A 129 1.52 -3.90 -3.73
C ASN A 129 1.72 -5.35 -4.20
N ASN A 130 2.91 -5.67 -4.69
CA ASN A 130 3.22 -7.01 -5.17
C ASN A 130 3.29 -8.04 -4.04
N LEU A 131 3.84 -7.69 -2.88
CA LEU A 131 3.82 -8.58 -1.70
C LEU A 131 2.39 -8.92 -1.26
N ALA A 132 1.47 -7.94 -1.27
CA ALA A 132 0.07 -8.19 -0.97
C ALA A 132 -0.60 -9.11 -2.01
N VAL A 133 -0.28 -8.94 -3.29
CA VAL A 133 -0.78 -9.79 -4.38
C VAL A 133 -0.21 -11.20 -4.26
N ILE A 134 1.10 -11.36 -4.06
CA ILE A 134 1.77 -12.67 -3.89
C ILE A 134 1.16 -13.41 -2.71
N ARG A 135 0.98 -12.72 -1.57
CA ARG A 135 0.35 -13.31 -0.39
C ARG A 135 -1.06 -13.82 -0.67
N SER A 136 -1.85 -13.05 -1.42
CA SER A 136 -3.22 -13.43 -1.79
C SER A 136 -3.29 -14.62 -2.73
N LEU A 137 -2.28 -14.78 -3.61
CA LEU A 137 -2.20 -15.87 -4.58
C LEU A 137 -1.57 -17.14 -4.03
N HIS A 138 -0.52 -17.00 -3.23
CA HIS A 138 0.42 -18.07 -2.91
C HIS A 138 0.66 -18.26 -1.40
N GLY A 139 0.14 -17.37 -0.56
CA GLY A 139 0.25 -17.44 0.89
C GLY A 139 1.45 -16.69 1.47
N LYS A 140 1.61 -16.85 2.79
CA LYS A 140 2.56 -16.10 3.60
C LYS A 140 4.01 -16.36 3.23
N ASP A 141 4.37 -17.64 3.10
CA ASP A 141 5.76 -18.06 2.85
C ASP A 141 6.27 -17.50 1.52
N ALA A 142 5.44 -17.53 0.47
CA ALA A 142 5.80 -16.98 -0.83
C ALA A 142 5.99 -15.44 -0.79
N ALA A 143 5.23 -14.74 0.04
CA ALA A 143 5.41 -13.30 0.24
C ALA A 143 6.70 -13.01 1.03
N GLU A 144 7.07 -13.86 1.98
CA GLU A 144 8.32 -13.79 2.72
C GLU A 144 9.54 -13.95 1.80
N ASP A 145 9.55 -15.00 0.99
CA ASP A 145 10.59 -15.22 -0.02
C ASP A 145 10.71 -14.04 -1.00
N ALA A 146 9.58 -13.43 -1.37
CA ALA A 146 9.58 -12.26 -2.25
C ALA A 146 10.17 -11.04 -1.55
N LEU A 147 9.84 -10.80 -0.29
CA LEU A 147 10.40 -9.72 0.51
C LEU A 147 11.92 -9.85 0.65
N GLU A 148 12.43 -11.06 0.93
CA GLU A 148 13.87 -11.30 0.99
C GLU A 148 14.57 -10.95 -0.32
N ARG A 149 14.01 -11.39 -1.46
CA ARG A 149 14.53 -11.02 -2.80
C ARG A 149 14.54 -9.51 -3.06
N TYR A 150 13.52 -8.79 -2.59
CA TYR A 150 13.46 -7.34 -2.73
C TYR A 150 14.52 -6.65 -1.85
N MET A 151 14.74 -7.15 -0.63
CA MET A 151 15.80 -6.65 0.25
C MET A 151 17.21 -6.84 -0.35
N GLU A 152 17.48 -7.99 -0.96
CA GLU A 152 18.76 -8.27 -1.64
C GLU A 152 19.02 -7.32 -2.82
N ARG A 153 17.97 -6.85 -3.50
CA ARG A 153 18.07 -5.93 -4.65
C ARG A 153 18.31 -4.47 -4.30
N GLY A 154 18.34 -4.11 -3.03
CA GLY A 154 18.66 -2.74 -2.65
C GLY A 154 17.58 -1.96 -1.93
N LEU A 155 16.56 -2.62 -1.35
CA LEU A 155 15.73 -2.04 -0.29
C LEU A 155 16.56 -1.70 0.97
N ASN A 156 17.88 -1.81 0.90
CA ASN A 156 18.84 -1.43 1.94
C ASN A 156 18.77 0.05 2.35
N THR A 157 18.02 0.87 1.63
CA THR A 157 17.71 2.27 1.97
C THR A 157 16.46 2.41 2.83
N LEU A 158 15.67 1.33 2.99
CA LEU A 158 14.58 1.32 3.95
C LEU A 158 15.18 1.13 5.34
N ASP A 159 14.95 2.10 6.22
CA ASP A 159 15.34 1.95 7.61
C ASP A 159 14.58 0.77 8.26
N THR A 160 15.07 0.32 9.40
CA THR A 160 14.52 -0.82 10.13
C THR A 160 13.02 -0.65 10.45
N MET A 161 12.58 0.60 10.63
CA MET A 161 11.18 0.93 10.93
C MET A 161 10.25 0.60 9.74
N HIS A 162 10.69 0.88 8.51
CA HIS A 162 9.91 0.57 7.32
C HIS A 162 9.83 -0.93 7.06
N LEU A 163 10.92 -1.66 7.30
CA LEU A 163 10.92 -3.13 7.24
C LEU A 163 9.96 -3.74 8.27
N GLU A 164 9.89 -3.18 9.48
CA GLU A 164 8.93 -3.64 10.49
C GLU A 164 7.48 -3.34 10.08
N ILE A 165 7.19 -2.18 9.48
CA ILE A 165 5.87 -1.85 8.95
C ILE A 165 5.49 -2.82 7.82
N TYR A 166 6.40 -3.12 6.90
CA TYR A 166 6.19 -4.08 5.82
C TYR A 166 5.93 -5.48 6.33
N ARG A 167 6.74 -5.95 7.30
CA ARG A 167 6.54 -7.24 7.94
C ARG A 167 5.19 -7.31 8.62
N HIS A 168 4.86 -6.32 9.43
CA HIS A 168 3.56 -6.26 10.10
C HIS A 168 2.41 -6.31 9.09
N TRP A 169 2.46 -5.50 8.05
CA TRP A 169 1.40 -5.43 7.05
C TRP A 169 1.26 -6.72 6.23
N VAL A 170 2.39 -7.35 5.87
CA VAL A 170 2.39 -8.59 5.09
C VAL A 170 2.13 -9.82 5.94
N TYR A 171 2.57 -9.84 7.23
CA TYR A 171 2.55 -11.05 8.05
C TYR A 171 1.46 -11.09 9.10
N ASP A 172 1.12 -9.98 9.73
CA ASP A 172 0.19 -9.95 10.86
C ASP A 172 -1.26 -9.71 10.42
N ALA A 173 -1.45 -9.04 9.29
CA ALA A 173 -2.78 -8.87 8.72
C ALA A 173 -3.27 -10.16 8.05
N GLU A 174 -4.53 -10.55 8.27
CA GLU A 174 -5.12 -11.80 7.70
C GLU A 174 -5.20 -11.76 6.18
N ASN A 175 -5.09 -10.90 5.43
CA ASN A 175 -4.87 -10.70 4.01
C ASN A 175 -5.01 -9.19 3.69
N PRO A 176 -3.90 -8.46 3.62
CA PRO A 176 -3.93 -7.00 3.51
C PRO A 176 -4.70 -6.51 2.28
N LEU A 177 -4.70 -7.27 1.19
CA LEU A 177 -5.42 -6.88 -0.03
C LEU A 177 -6.94 -6.91 0.14
N PHE A 178 -7.48 -7.85 0.94
CA PHE A 178 -8.92 -8.04 1.09
C PHE A 178 -9.51 -7.35 2.33
N GLN A 179 -8.68 -6.97 3.31
CA GLN A 179 -9.13 -6.33 4.55
C GLN A 179 -9.75 -4.96 4.34
N ILE A 180 -9.36 -4.22 3.32
CA ILE A 180 -9.86 -2.86 3.05
C ILE A 180 -11.40 -2.82 3.00
N PHE A 181 -12.04 -3.93 2.62
CA PHE A 181 -13.48 -4.04 2.44
C PHE A 181 -14.16 -5.04 3.39
N ASP A 182 -13.41 -5.64 4.33
CA ASP A 182 -13.98 -6.59 5.29
C ASP A 182 -14.50 -5.93 6.57
N CYS A 183 -14.31 -4.62 6.76
CA CYS A 183 -14.88 -3.89 7.88
C CYS A 183 -16.34 -3.57 7.64
N PRO A 184 -17.30 -4.31 8.25
CA PRO A 184 -18.74 -4.06 8.09
C PRO A 184 -19.21 -2.78 8.80
N ASN A 185 -18.36 -2.17 9.65
CA ASN A 185 -18.69 -0.95 10.41
C ASN A 185 -17.49 0.00 10.46
N THR A 186 -17.70 1.22 9.98
CA THR A 186 -16.72 2.31 9.98
C THR A 186 -16.24 2.72 11.38
N GLU A 187 -16.92 2.31 12.46
CA GLU A 187 -16.56 2.64 13.85
C GLU A 187 -15.48 1.70 14.44
N THR A 188 -15.30 0.51 13.89
CA THR A 188 -14.36 -0.50 14.38
C THR A 188 -13.14 -0.71 13.47
N CYS A 189 -13.06 0.00 12.36
CA CYS A 189 -11.92 -0.09 11.44
C CYS A 189 -10.68 0.55 12.06
N PRO A 190 -9.54 -0.16 12.21
CA PRO A 190 -8.33 0.36 12.83
C PRO A 190 -7.59 1.42 11.99
N HIS A 191 -8.15 1.85 10.86
CA HIS A 191 -7.53 2.77 9.89
C HIS A 191 -8.20 4.17 9.85
N LYS A 192 -8.83 4.58 10.94
CA LYS A 192 -9.22 5.99 11.14
C LYS A 192 -8.23 6.72 12.02
#